data_afcae45276e8d450e74c1c1a30fa8a97
#
_entry.id   afcae45276e8d450e74c1c1a30fa8a97
#
_cell.length_a   1.000
_cell.length_b   1.000
_cell.length_c   1.000
_cell.angle_alpha   90.00
_cell.angle_beta   90.00
_cell.angle_gamma   90.00
#
_symmetry.space_group_name_H-M   'P 1'
#
loop_
_entity.id
_entity.type
_entity.pdbx_description
1 polymer ?
#
loop_
_entity_poly.entity_id
_entity_poly.type
_entity_poly.pdbx_seq_one_letter_code
_entity_poly.pdbx_strand_id
1 'polypeptide(L)'
;SLSSREKRWLKWFGANGKLNLGWSCYVNRSAYQDIEATFEGIANTRVRLLKQFTRSVWERLEQAAPTLQNVSDSQHVAILSLLKQSLPEASELFLLDQDNIVIASTEVKHTQQSHTQIKAATRARASKFLHGPYKDPITLSLGATTSKFHDQMTMMFYLPVQCEATCLLLCARIPNDVMSDLIQREAGHIFNESGDNYLFMVESNFDTAIQPGIALSRSRFEDDTFFLGENLKQGVKTPFGVVSIKEHTELEVMFTDPSTGELHPGVRETIKKGSNLFVKYPGYSDYRHIPVIGKGVTFQLEGSDDRWGMMCEGDVEEVYRPRSIHFTTMKLFSVSLISALFIQFLLLSYSGLPLCANLALSCLAALVIGAFFSAKGPAKTSRQLGGMTKVIRGLA
;
A
#
# COMPACT_ATOMS: atom_id res chain seq x y z
N SER A 1 -19.07 7.99 8.92
CA SER A 1 -19.14 9.40 8.46
C SER A 1 -18.18 10.27 9.26
N LEU A 2 -17.60 11.27 8.61
CA LEU A 2 -16.68 12.20 9.26
C LEU A 2 -17.42 13.08 10.28
N SER A 3 -16.86 13.21 11.47
CA SER A 3 -17.32 14.17 12.50
C SER A 3 -17.05 15.61 12.07
N SER A 4 -17.66 16.58 12.77
CA SER A 4 -17.42 18.01 12.50
C SER A 4 -15.98 18.43 12.79
N ARG A 5 -15.28 17.74 13.71
CA ARG A 5 -13.87 17.98 14.03
C ARG A 5 -12.98 17.46 12.89
N GLU A 6 -13.24 16.24 12.42
CA GLU A 6 -12.53 15.61 11.29
C GLU A 6 -12.72 16.34 9.96
N LYS A 7 -13.76 17.17 9.81
CA LYS A 7 -13.95 18.01 8.63
C LYS A 7 -13.22 19.35 8.71
N ARG A 8 -12.91 19.85 9.91
CA ARG A 8 -12.37 21.19 10.15
C ARG A 8 -10.88 21.27 10.48
N TRP A 9 -10.20 20.13 10.60
CA TRP A 9 -8.80 20.07 11.02
C TRP A 9 -7.80 20.69 10.02
N LEU A 10 -8.12 20.74 8.72
CA LEU A 10 -7.25 21.29 7.69
C LEU A 10 -6.97 22.79 7.90
N LYS A 11 -5.72 23.20 7.73
CA LYS A 11 -5.30 24.60 7.66
C LYS A 11 -5.83 25.28 6.39
N TRP A 12 -5.90 26.60 6.39
CA TRP A 12 -6.38 27.35 5.22
C TRP A 12 -5.39 27.39 4.07
N PHE A 13 -4.09 27.51 4.36
CA PHE A 13 -3.01 27.73 3.41
C PHE A 13 -2.01 26.56 3.42
N GLY A 14 -1.17 26.49 2.36
CA GLY A 14 -0.19 25.44 2.15
C GLY A 14 -0.62 24.42 1.08
N ALA A 15 0.28 23.50 0.73
CA ALA A 15 0.01 22.44 -0.26
C ALA A 15 -1.22 21.64 0.12
N ASN A 16 -1.28 21.23 1.41
CA ASN A 16 -2.40 20.49 2.00
C ASN A 16 -3.45 21.41 2.66
N GLY A 17 -3.53 22.68 2.25
CA GLY A 17 -4.47 23.65 2.79
C GLY A 17 -5.84 23.62 2.09
N LYS A 18 -6.87 24.07 2.83
CA LYS A 18 -8.28 24.10 2.33
C LYS A 18 -8.44 24.78 0.99
N LEU A 19 -7.75 25.91 0.77
CA LEU A 19 -7.88 26.66 -0.48
C LEU A 19 -7.29 25.88 -1.67
N ASN A 20 -6.07 25.33 -1.50
CA ASN A 20 -5.42 24.58 -2.56
C ASN A 20 -6.17 23.28 -2.87
N LEU A 21 -6.43 22.46 -1.84
CA LEU A 21 -7.12 21.17 -2.00
C LEU A 21 -8.57 21.37 -2.49
N GLY A 22 -9.30 22.34 -1.91
CA GLY A 22 -10.67 22.63 -2.34
C GLY A 22 -10.74 23.05 -3.80
N TRP A 23 -9.80 23.89 -4.25
CA TRP A 23 -9.70 24.28 -5.66
C TRP A 23 -9.34 23.08 -6.56
N SER A 24 -8.34 22.30 -6.21
CA SER A 24 -7.94 21.10 -6.95
C SER A 24 -9.09 20.10 -7.10
N CYS A 25 -9.80 19.82 -6.00
CA CYS A 25 -10.97 18.95 -6.04
C CYS A 25 -12.12 19.52 -6.90
N TYR A 26 -12.36 20.82 -6.83
CA TYR A 26 -13.40 21.49 -7.63
C TYR A 26 -13.11 21.40 -9.12
N VAL A 27 -11.87 21.69 -9.54
CA VAL A 27 -11.45 21.62 -10.95
C VAL A 27 -11.54 20.21 -11.50
N ASN A 28 -11.21 19.20 -10.68
CA ASN A 28 -11.22 17.79 -11.06
C ASN A 28 -12.52 17.05 -10.69
N ARG A 29 -13.62 17.76 -10.39
CA ARG A 29 -14.88 17.12 -9.96
C ARG A 29 -15.50 16.18 -11.00
N SER A 30 -15.19 16.35 -12.28
CA SER A 30 -15.63 15.44 -13.35
C SER A 30 -14.94 14.07 -13.30
N ALA A 31 -13.79 13.98 -12.63
CA ALA A 31 -13.02 12.74 -12.51
C ALA A 31 -13.42 11.90 -11.26
N TYR A 32 -14.41 12.32 -10.46
CA TYR A 32 -14.76 11.59 -9.23
C TYR A 32 -15.13 10.13 -9.47
N GLN A 33 -15.90 9.83 -10.50
CA GLN A 33 -16.29 8.46 -10.82
C GLN A 33 -15.09 7.58 -11.21
N ASP A 34 -14.17 8.16 -12.00
CA ASP A 34 -12.95 7.47 -12.41
C ASP A 34 -12.03 7.19 -11.19
N ILE A 35 -11.95 8.15 -10.26
CA ILE A 35 -11.18 8.02 -9.02
C ILE A 35 -11.81 6.95 -8.11
N GLU A 36 -13.14 6.94 -7.98
CA GLU A 36 -13.88 5.91 -7.25
C GLU A 36 -13.58 4.51 -7.82
N ALA A 37 -13.73 4.33 -9.13
CA ALA A 37 -13.46 3.08 -9.82
C ALA A 37 -11.98 2.67 -9.68
N THR A 38 -11.07 3.63 -9.71
CA THR A 38 -9.63 3.40 -9.54
C THR A 38 -9.32 2.82 -8.15
N PHE A 39 -9.77 3.44 -7.06
CA PHE A 39 -9.53 2.93 -5.71
C PHE A 39 -10.22 1.58 -5.47
N GLU A 40 -11.43 1.39 -5.99
CA GLU A 40 -12.11 0.08 -5.93
C GLU A 40 -11.33 -1.00 -6.68
N GLY A 41 -10.82 -0.69 -7.86
CA GLY A 41 -9.99 -1.59 -8.65
C GLY A 41 -8.69 -1.97 -7.94
N ILE A 42 -8.01 -1.01 -7.31
CA ILE A 42 -6.78 -1.25 -6.54
C ILE A 42 -7.10 -2.19 -5.37
N ALA A 43 -8.07 -1.85 -4.51
CA ALA A 43 -8.39 -2.63 -3.32
C ALA A 43 -8.80 -4.07 -3.67
N ASN A 44 -9.70 -4.25 -4.64
CA ASN A 44 -10.14 -5.57 -5.07
C ASN A 44 -9.00 -6.40 -5.67
N THR A 45 -8.10 -5.77 -6.42
CA THR A 45 -6.93 -6.45 -7.00
C THR A 45 -5.96 -6.92 -5.90
N ARG A 46 -5.67 -6.07 -4.91
CA ARG A 46 -4.78 -6.45 -3.80
C ARG A 46 -5.34 -7.59 -2.97
N VAL A 47 -6.63 -7.54 -2.61
CA VAL A 47 -7.30 -8.65 -1.90
C VAL A 47 -7.28 -9.94 -2.72
N ARG A 48 -7.53 -9.85 -4.03
CA ARG A 48 -7.47 -11.02 -4.92
C ARG A 48 -6.07 -11.63 -4.96
N LEU A 49 -5.02 -10.82 -5.04
CA LEU A 49 -3.63 -11.31 -5.02
C LEU A 49 -3.31 -12.05 -3.73
N LEU A 50 -3.70 -11.51 -2.57
CA LEU A 50 -3.50 -12.18 -1.28
C LEU A 50 -4.25 -13.52 -1.21
N LYS A 51 -5.51 -13.54 -1.61
CA LYS A 51 -6.31 -14.78 -1.63
C LYS A 51 -5.76 -15.81 -2.61
N GLN A 52 -5.26 -15.38 -3.77
CA GLN A 52 -4.61 -16.25 -4.73
C GLN A 52 -3.30 -16.84 -4.19
N PHE A 53 -2.50 -16.00 -3.56
CA PHE A 53 -1.25 -16.43 -2.93
C PHE A 53 -1.51 -17.47 -1.84
N THR A 54 -2.37 -17.17 -0.86
CA THR A 54 -2.68 -18.13 0.23
C THR A 54 -3.26 -19.43 -0.29
N ARG A 55 -4.15 -19.37 -1.29
CA ARG A 55 -4.69 -20.59 -1.94
C ARG A 55 -3.58 -21.40 -2.62
N SER A 56 -2.69 -20.76 -3.36
CA SER A 56 -1.57 -21.45 -4.01
C SER A 56 -0.64 -22.15 -3.01
N VAL A 57 -0.41 -21.55 -1.83
CA VAL A 57 0.32 -22.21 -0.75
C VAL A 57 -0.42 -23.45 -0.27
N TRP A 58 -1.73 -23.32 0.03
CA TRP A 58 -2.55 -24.46 0.46
C TRP A 58 -2.56 -25.60 -0.56
N GLU A 59 -2.78 -25.30 -1.83
CA GLU A 59 -2.80 -26.30 -2.90
C GLU A 59 -1.50 -27.09 -2.96
N ARG A 60 -0.33 -26.45 -2.80
CA ARG A 60 0.97 -27.13 -2.81
C ARG A 60 1.15 -27.99 -1.56
N LEU A 61 0.76 -27.53 -0.38
CA LEU A 61 0.80 -28.32 0.84
C LEU A 61 -0.15 -29.52 0.77
N GLU A 62 -1.38 -29.32 0.28
CA GLU A 62 -2.38 -30.39 0.13
C GLU A 62 -1.95 -31.45 -0.90
N GLN A 63 -1.27 -31.05 -1.98
CA GLN A 63 -0.68 -31.97 -2.96
C GLN A 63 0.46 -32.80 -2.38
N ALA A 64 1.25 -32.24 -1.47
CA ALA A 64 2.36 -32.94 -0.84
C ALA A 64 1.92 -33.85 0.33
N ALA A 65 0.81 -33.55 1.00
CA ALA A 65 0.35 -34.26 2.19
C ALA A 65 0.23 -35.78 2.01
N PRO A 66 -0.34 -36.32 0.89
CA PRO A 66 -0.43 -37.77 0.69
C PRO A 66 0.94 -38.48 0.59
N THR A 67 1.95 -37.78 0.06
CA THR A 67 3.31 -38.36 -0.10
C THR A 67 4.09 -38.43 1.21
N LEU A 68 3.62 -37.73 2.25
CA LEU A 68 4.20 -37.73 3.60
C LEU A 68 3.61 -38.82 4.48
N GLN A 69 2.60 -39.55 4.00
CA GLN A 69 1.98 -40.66 4.74
C GLN A 69 2.85 -41.91 4.63
N ASN A 70 3.02 -42.62 5.75
CA ASN A 70 3.63 -43.96 5.80
C ASN A 70 5.04 -44.04 5.20
N VAL A 71 5.85 -42.98 5.33
CA VAL A 71 7.23 -42.92 4.88
C VAL A 71 8.20 -42.77 6.07
N SER A 72 9.47 -43.11 5.88
CA SER A 72 10.50 -42.99 6.92
C SER A 72 10.94 -41.50 7.09
N ASP A 73 11.53 -41.19 8.24
CA ASP A 73 12.00 -39.85 8.58
C ASP A 73 13.00 -39.28 7.55
N SER A 74 13.87 -40.13 7.00
CA SER A 74 14.79 -39.70 5.94
C SER A 74 14.08 -39.32 4.63
N GLN A 75 12.99 -39.98 4.32
CA GLN A 75 12.15 -39.66 3.17
C GLN A 75 11.34 -38.38 3.39
N HIS A 76 10.90 -38.10 4.64
CA HIS A 76 10.24 -36.83 4.98
C HIS A 76 11.10 -35.63 4.60
N VAL A 77 12.39 -35.61 4.98
CA VAL A 77 13.32 -34.52 4.65
C VAL A 77 13.45 -34.30 3.12
N ALA A 78 13.54 -35.41 2.35
CA ALA A 78 13.64 -35.34 0.90
C ALA A 78 12.37 -34.73 0.26
N ILE A 79 11.19 -35.17 0.71
CA ILE A 79 9.90 -34.65 0.23
C ILE A 79 9.76 -33.16 0.58
N LEU A 80 10.06 -32.75 1.83
CA LEU A 80 10.02 -31.36 2.25
C LEU A 80 10.99 -30.49 1.44
N SER A 81 12.16 -31.00 1.09
CA SER A 81 13.14 -30.28 0.28
C SER A 81 12.65 -30.04 -1.16
N LEU A 82 11.99 -31.05 -1.76
CA LEU A 82 11.35 -30.90 -3.07
C LEU A 82 10.17 -29.91 -3.01
N LEU A 83 9.36 -29.99 -1.98
CA LEU A 83 8.24 -29.06 -1.77
C LEU A 83 8.76 -27.61 -1.62
N LYS A 84 9.86 -27.41 -0.86
CA LYS A 84 10.48 -26.08 -0.70
C LYS A 84 10.93 -25.47 -2.03
N GLN A 85 11.42 -26.28 -2.96
CA GLN A 85 11.78 -25.79 -4.30
C GLN A 85 10.55 -25.25 -5.08
N SER A 86 9.38 -25.84 -4.85
CA SER A 86 8.13 -25.36 -5.45
C SER A 86 7.50 -24.20 -4.69
N LEU A 87 7.93 -23.92 -3.46
CA LEU A 87 7.42 -22.87 -2.59
C LEU A 87 8.59 -21.98 -2.10
N PRO A 88 9.19 -21.17 -3.01
CA PRO A 88 10.38 -20.37 -2.70
C PRO A 88 10.10 -19.26 -1.67
N GLU A 89 8.83 -18.93 -1.43
CA GLU A 89 8.40 -17.96 -0.42
C GLU A 89 8.55 -18.50 1.00
N ALA A 90 8.55 -19.84 1.19
CA ALA A 90 8.73 -20.44 2.49
C ALA A 90 10.19 -20.39 2.94
N SER A 91 10.45 -19.87 4.14
CA SER A 91 11.77 -19.93 4.77
C SER A 91 12.07 -21.36 5.30
N GLU A 92 11.04 -22.07 5.76
CA GLU A 92 11.14 -23.43 6.30
C GLU A 92 9.86 -24.22 6.03
N LEU A 93 10.04 -25.52 5.75
CA LEU A 93 8.98 -26.53 5.79
C LEU A 93 9.35 -27.59 6.80
N PHE A 94 8.41 -27.98 7.66
CA PHE A 94 8.67 -28.97 8.71
C PHE A 94 7.43 -29.78 9.08
N LEU A 95 7.64 -30.90 9.74
CA LEU A 95 6.60 -31.78 10.27
C LEU A 95 6.64 -31.78 11.79
N LEU A 96 5.47 -31.67 12.41
CA LEU A 96 5.25 -31.80 13.84
C LEU A 96 4.56 -33.14 14.16
N ASP A 97 5.02 -33.80 15.19
CA ASP A 97 4.32 -34.93 15.80
C ASP A 97 3.19 -34.49 16.75
N GLN A 98 2.57 -35.42 17.45
CA GLN A 98 1.47 -35.18 18.39
C GLN A 98 1.91 -34.34 19.61
N ASP A 99 3.17 -34.40 19.98
CA ASP A 99 3.76 -33.67 21.12
C ASP A 99 4.31 -32.31 20.72
N ASN A 100 4.07 -31.90 19.46
CA ASN A 100 4.58 -30.67 18.85
C ASN A 100 6.13 -30.62 18.78
N ILE A 101 6.75 -31.75 18.58
CA ILE A 101 8.17 -31.87 18.30
C ILE A 101 8.37 -31.87 16.77
N VAL A 102 9.38 -31.16 16.30
CA VAL A 102 9.79 -31.17 14.89
C VAL A 102 10.46 -32.47 14.55
N ILE A 103 9.79 -33.37 13.85
CA ILE A 103 10.34 -34.68 13.47
C ILE A 103 11.18 -34.66 12.21
N ALA A 104 10.85 -33.73 11.29
CA ALA A 104 11.60 -33.48 10.06
C ALA A 104 11.50 -32.01 9.68
N SER A 105 12.57 -31.43 9.16
CA SER A 105 12.62 -30.03 8.70
C SER A 105 13.59 -29.86 7.52
N THR A 106 13.30 -28.87 6.67
CA THR A 106 14.28 -28.37 5.68
C THR A 106 15.46 -27.64 6.32
N GLU A 107 15.33 -27.32 7.63
CA GLU A 107 16.37 -26.72 8.47
C GLU A 107 16.79 -27.72 9.55
N VAL A 108 17.88 -28.45 9.31
CA VAL A 108 18.32 -29.53 10.13
C VAL A 108 18.46 -29.16 11.62
N LYS A 109 18.85 -27.91 11.89
CA LYS A 109 19.02 -27.42 13.29
C LYS A 109 17.71 -27.37 14.07
N HIS A 110 16.57 -27.37 13.44
CA HIS A 110 15.26 -27.32 14.09
C HIS A 110 14.68 -28.72 14.36
N THR A 111 15.24 -29.77 13.77
CA THR A 111 14.82 -31.17 14.04
C THR A 111 15.00 -31.49 15.50
N GLN A 112 14.04 -32.20 16.10
CA GLN A 112 13.95 -32.57 17.52
C GLN A 112 13.76 -31.39 18.50
N GLN A 113 13.44 -30.17 17.98
CA GLN A 113 13.06 -29.04 18.84
C GLN A 113 11.54 -28.98 19.05
N SER A 114 11.14 -28.50 20.21
CA SER A 114 9.73 -28.23 20.51
C SER A 114 9.26 -26.97 19.75
N HIS A 115 8.10 -27.06 19.11
CA HIS A 115 7.48 -25.91 18.44
C HIS A 115 6.91 -24.92 19.45
N THR A 116 7.21 -23.65 19.28
CA THR A 116 6.84 -22.60 20.25
C THR A 116 5.36 -22.22 20.20
N GLN A 117 4.71 -22.34 19.02
CA GLN A 117 3.31 -21.95 18.82
C GLN A 117 2.33 -23.10 19.10
N ILE A 118 2.37 -23.64 20.32
CA ILE A 118 1.58 -24.83 20.72
C ILE A 118 0.07 -24.61 20.52
N LYS A 119 -0.46 -23.43 20.90
CA LYS A 119 -1.88 -23.11 20.74
C LYS A 119 -2.32 -23.16 19.28
N ALA A 120 -1.50 -22.65 18.35
CA ALA A 120 -1.77 -22.67 16.93
C ALA A 120 -1.69 -24.09 16.35
N ALA A 121 -0.67 -24.85 16.72
CA ALA A 121 -0.53 -26.24 16.32
C ALA A 121 -1.72 -27.11 16.81
N THR A 122 -2.16 -26.93 18.05
CA THR A 122 -3.34 -27.61 18.60
C THR A 122 -4.61 -27.26 17.83
N ARG A 123 -4.83 -25.98 17.53
CA ARG A 123 -5.97 -25.50 16.69
C ARG A 123 -5.96 -26.15 15.31
N ALA A 124 -4.77 -26.25 14.72
CA ALA A 124 -4.56 -26.77 13.37
C ALA A 124 -4.84 -28.27 13.23
N ARG A 125 -4.86 -29.06 14.32
CA ARG A 125 -5.15 -30.49 14.24
C ARG A 125 -6.58 -30.79 13.82
N ALA A 126 -7.51 -29.86 14.05
CA ALA A 126 -8.90 -30.02 13.63
C ALA A 126 -9.11 -29.74 12.12
N SER A 127 -8.39 -28.80 11.58
CA SER A 127 -8.46 -28.40 10.16
C SER A 127 -7.28 -27.51 9.82
N LYS A 128 -6.96 -27.35 8.52
CA LYS A 128 -5.92 -26.41 8.08
C LYS A 128 -6.06 -25.04 8.75
N PHE A 129 -4.94 -24.47 9.17
CA PHE A 129 -4.94 -23.22 9.93
C PHE A 129 -3.80 -22.29 9.51
N LEU A 130 -4.16 -21.04 9.20
CA LEU A 130 -3.23 -19.95 8.91
C LEU A 130 -3.12 -19.07 10.15
N HIS A 131 -1.93 -19.05 10.75
CA HIS A 131 -1.60 -18.25 11.93
C HIS A 131 -0.68 -17.08 11.57
N GLY A 132 -0.98 -15.91 12.06
CA GLY A 132 -0.12 -14.73 11.94
C GLY A 132 -0.84 -13.49 11.37
N PRO A 133 -0.07 -12.38 11.21
CA PRO A 133 1.37 -12.29 11.52
C PRO A 133 1.68 -12.30 13.02
N TYR A 134 2.79 -12.93 13.38
CA TYR A 134 3.33 -12.96 14.75
C TYR A 134 4.86 -12.90 14.73
N LYS A 135 5.47 -12.50 15.85
CA LYS A 135 6.93 -12.43 15.97
C LYS A 135 7.52 -13.83 16.24
N ASP A 136 8.44 -14.26 15.37
CA ASP A 136 9.18 -15.51 15.52
C ASP A 136 10.68 -15.32 15.21
N PRO A 137 11.56 -15.37 16.23
CA PRO A 137 13.01 -15.22 16.05
C PRO A 137 13.62 -16.23 15.09
N ILE A 138 13.00 -17.40 14.92
CA ILE A 138 13.47 -18.41 13.98
C ILE A 138 13.41 -17.88 12.56
N THR A 139 12.32 -17.21 12.16
CA THR A 139 12.16 -16.60 10.83
C THR A 139 13.30 -15.62 10.55
N LEU A 140 13.63 -14.76 11.53
CA LEU A 140 14.75 -13.81 11.39
C LEU A 140 16.08 -14.56 11.15
N SER A 141 16.33 -15.66 11.85
CA SER A 141 17.58 -16.42 11.76
C SER A 141 17.76 -17.17 10.43
N LEU A 142 16.67 -17.49 9.73
CA LEU A 142 16.69 -18.24 8.47
C LEU A 142 17.08 -17.41 7.25
N GLY A 143 16.99 -16.08 7.36
CA GLY A 143 17.28 -15.17 6.27
C GLY A 143 16.11 -14.92 5.32
N ALA A 144 16.32 -13.99 4.40
CA ALA A 144 15.32 -13.55 3.44
C ALA A 144 14.94 -14.66 2.44
N THR A 145 13.68 -14.61 1.98
CA THR A 145 13.16 -15.47 0.90
C THR A 145 13.02 -14.67 -0.39
N THR A 146 11.80 -14.44 -0.84
CA THR A 146 11.50 -13.69 -2.09
C THR A 146 11.21 -12.21 -1.84
N SER A 147 11.07 -11.78 -0.58
CA SER A 147 10.78 -10.40 -0.21
C SER A 147 12.04 -9.54 -0.14
N LYS A 148 11.87 -8.21 -0.35
CA LYS A 148 12.93 -7.22 -0.24
C LYS A 148 13.37 -6.96 1.20
N PHE A 149 12.44 -7.09 2.14
CA PHE A 149 12.66 -6.91 3.57
C PHE A 149 12.60 -8.25 4.27
N HIS A 150 13.25 -8.32 5.40
CA HIS A 150 13.26 -9.53 6.21
C HIS A 150 13.42 -9.18 7.68
N ASP A 151 12.51 -9.70 8.49
CA ASP A 151 12.55 -9.62 9.95
C ASP A 151 11.95 -10.87 10.58
N GLN A 152 11.50 -10.75 11.84
CA GLN A 152 10.90 -11.87 12.58
C GLN A 152 9.40 -12.07 12.34
N MET A 153 8.75 -11.21 11.53
CA MET A 153 7.30 -11.32 11.32
C MET A 153 6.96 -12.50 10.44
N THR A 154 6.08 -13.34 10.91
CA THR A 154 5.85 -14.68 10.39
C THR A 154 4.38 -14.97 10.13
N MET A 155 4.10 -15.58 8.99
CA MET A 155 2.86 -16.28 8.66
C MET A 155 3.15 -17.79 8.68
N MET A 156 2.37 -18.54 9.46
CA MET A 156 2.54 -19.99 9.57
C MET A 156 1.31 -20.73 9.05
N PHE A 157 1.54 -21.57 8.06
CA PHE A 157 0.53 -22.46 7.48
C PHE A 157 0.66 -23.83 8.13
N TYR A 158 -0.40 -24.35 8.71
CA TYR A 158 -0.47 -25.68 9.32
C TYR A 158 -1.50 -26.53 8.59
N LEU A 159 -1.09 -27.68 8.08
CA LEU A 159 -1.97 -28.65 7.42
C LEU A 159 -1.92 -29.99 8.15
N PRO A 160 -3.05 -30.53 8.68
CA PRO A 160 -3.04 -31.87 9.27
C PRO A 160 -2.85 -32.91 8.18
N VAL A 161 -1.91 -33.85 8.44
CA VAL A 161 -1.61 -35.01 7.61
C VAL A 161 -2.02 -36.25 8.39
N GLN A 162 -3.07 -36.94 7.92
CA GLN A 162 -3.57 -38.17 8.57
C GLN A 162 -2.70 -39.34 8.16
N CYS A 163 -2.08 -39.98 9.13
CA CYS A 163 -1.38 -41.25 8.98
C CYS A 163 -2.15 -42.34 9.74
N GLU A 164 -1.94 -43.64 9.42
CA GLU A 164 -2.70 -44.76 10.01
C GLU A 164 -2.65 -44.82 11.55
N ALA A 165 -1.54 -44.44 12.16
CA ALA A 165 -1.35 -44.47 13.60
C ALA A 165 -1.19 -43.11 14.26
N THR A 166 -0.91 -42.02 13.49
CA THR A 166 -0.54 -40.72 14.03
C THR A 166 -1.10 -39.59 13.17
N CYS A 167 -1.38 -38.44 13.77
CA CYS A 167 -1.75 -37.22 13.05
C CYS A 167 -0.52 -36.28 13.09
N LEU A 168 0.14 -36.12 11.95
CA LEU A 168 1.22 -35.16 11.77
C LEU A 168 0.67 -33.80 11.35
N LEU A 169 1.43 -32.73 11.57
CA LEU A 169 1.15 -31.42 10.97
C LEU A 169 2.27 -31.06 10.00
N LEU A 170 1.92 -30.83 8.74
CA LEU A 170 2.80 -30.19 7.76
C LEU A 170 2.72 -28.68 7.95
N CYS A 171 3.86 -28.07 8.21
CA CYS A 171 3.99 -26.66 8.52
C CYS A 171 4.83 -25.95 7.46
N ALA A 172 4.34 -24.78 7.01
CA ALA A 172 5.11 -23.89 6.14
C ALA A 172 5.27 -22.52 6.82
N ARG A 173 6.52 -22.16 7.12
CA ARG A 173 6.92 -20.87 7.67
C ARG A 173 7.18 -19.89 6.51
N ILE A 174 6.41 -18.83 6.44
CA ILE A 174 6.53 -17.80 5.40
C ILE A 174 6.75 -16.44 6.08
N PRO A 175 7.80 -15.68 5.74
CA PRO A 175 7.96 -14.32 6.23
C PRO A 175 6.78 -13.44 5.82
N ASN A 176 6.24 -12.65 6.74
CA ASN A 176 5.09 -11.79 6.47
C ASN A 176 5.37 -10.72 5.40
N ASP A 177 6.64 -10.34 5.23
CA ASP A 177 7.06 -9.40 4.18
C ASP A 177 6.73 -9.86 2.77
N VAL A 178 6.59 -11.17 2.52
CA VAL A 178 6.07 -11.69 1.24
C VAL A 178 4.67 -11.14 0.95
N MET A 179 3.79 -11.08 1.96
CA MET A 179 2.45 -10.51 1.80
C MET A 179 2.49 -8.98 1.67
N SER A 180 3.37 -8.32 2.41
CA SER A 180 3.61 -6.88 2.29
C SER A 180 4.10 -6.51 0.89
N ASP A 181 5.06 -7.24 0.33
CA ASP A 181 5.53 -7.03 -1.05
C ASP A 181 4.45 -7.26 -2.10
N LEU A 182 3.56 -8.25 -1.90
CA LEU A 182 2.45 -8.51 -2.82
C LEU A 182 1.50 -7.31 -2.94
N ILE A 183 1.19 -6.64 -1.82
CA ILE A 183 0.29 -5.49 -1.81
C ILE A 183 0.98 -4.20 -2.20
N GLN A 184 2.31 -4.12 -2.07
CA GLN A 184 3.12 -2.93 -2.39
C GLN A 184 3.78 -2.98 -3.77
N ARG A 185 3.47 -3.98 -4.62
CA ARG A 185 4.05 -4.08 -5.97
C ARG A 185 3.83 -2.79 -6.76
N GLU A 186 4.90 -2.26 -7.33
CA GLU A 186 4.89 -1.01 -8.12
C GLU A 186 3.90 -1.01 -9.28
N ALA A 187 3.76 -2.15 -9.99
CA ALA A 187 2.85 -2.32 -11.12
C ALA A 187 1.36 -2.05 -10.81
N GLY A 188 0.99 -1.70 -9.58
CA GLY A 188 -0.37 -1.36 -9.21
C GLY A 188 -0.50 -0.05 -8.46
N HIS A 189 0.59 0.72 -8.32
CA HIS A 189 0.54 2.06 -7.75
C HIS A 189 0.25 3.10 -8.82
N ILE A 190 -1.01 3.50 -8.92
CA ILE A 190 -1.46 4.59 -9.81
C ILE A 190 -0.99 5.94 -9.24
N PHE A 191 -0.98 6.07 -7.91
CA PHE A 191 -0.49 7.24 -7.19
C PHE A 191 0.95 6.96 -6.72
N ASN A 192 1.92 7.35 -7.54
CA ASN A 192 3.33 7.01 -7.33
C ASN A 192 4.00 7.78 -6.19
N GLU A 193 3.51 8.99 -5.90
CA GLU A 193 4.12 9.88 -4.90
C GLU A 193 3.62 9.61 -3.48
N SER A 194 2.37 9.15 -3.33
CA SER A 194 1.73 9.02 -2.02
C SER A 194 0.91 7.75 -1.82
N GLY A 195 0.71 6.97 -2.89
CA GLY A 195 -0.11 5.76 -2.82
C GLY A 195 0.47 4.75 -1.85
N ASP A 196 -0.32 4.35 -0.85
CA ASP A 196 0.02 3.30 0.10
C ASP A 196 -1.09 2.26 0.18
N ASN A 197 -0.70 1.01 0.37
CA ASN A 197 -1.61 -0.11 0.56
C ASN A 197 -1.19 -0.85 1.83
N TYR A 198 -2.09 -1.03 2.76
CA TYR A 198 -1.74 -1.70 4.01
C TYR A 198 -2.87 -2.59 4.53
N LEU A 199 -2.45 -3.59 5.29
CA LEU A 199 -3.33 -4.50 5.99
C LEU A 199 -3.47 -4.07 7.44
N PHE A 200 -4.66 -4.28 8.00
CA PHE A 200 -4.93 -4.03 9.41
C PHE A 200 -5.88 -5.08 9.98
N MET A 201 -5.82 -5.28 11.30
CA MET A 201 -6.73 -6.17 12.00
C MET A 201 -8.13 -5.57 12.06
N VAL A 202 -9.12 -6.33 11.64
CA VAL A 202 -10.55 -5.98 11.80
C VAL A 202 -11.13 -6.69 13.02
N GLU A 203 -10.91 -8.00 13.11
CA GLU A 203 -11.39 -8.83 14.21
C GLU A 203 -10.41 -9.98 14.40
N SER A 204 -9.81 -10.04 15.58
CA SER A 204 -8.90 -11.12 15.96
C SER A 204 -9.65 -12.14 16.81
N ASN A 205 -9.87 -13.32 16.24
CA ASN A 205 -10.53 -14.43 16.92
C ASN A 205 -9.55 -15.41 17.56
N PHE A 206 -8.31 -15.44 17.06
CA PHE A 206 -7.28 -16.35 17.56
C PHE A 206 -6.36 -15.68 18.59
N ASP A 207 -5.74 -14.55 18.24
CA ASP A 207 -4.88 -13.78 19.14
C ASP A 207 -5.56 -12.50 19.59
N THR A 208 -6.28 -12.57 20.71
CA THR A 208 -7.04 -11.43 21.25
C THR A 208 -6.18 -10.25 21.72
N ALA A 209 -4.85 -10.40 21.75
CA ALA A 209 -3.94 -9.30 22.04
C ALA A 209 -3.81 -8.32 20.85
N ILE A 210 -4.10 -8.77 19.62
CA ILE A 210 -4.07 -7.92 18.45
C ILE A 210 -5.39 -7.16 18.33
N GLN A 211 -5.34 -5.87 18.60
CA GLN A 211 -6.54 -5.03 18.59
C GLN A 211 -6.97 -4.62 17.17
N PRO A 212 -8.26 -4.35 16.93
CA PRO A 212 -8.73 -3.78 15.67
C PRO A 212 -8.00 -2.47 15.34
N GLY A 213 -7.55 -2.34 14.08
CA GLY A 213 -6.81 -1.17 13.61
C GLY A 213 -5.28 -1.28 13.74
N ILE A 214 -4.77 -2.35 14.33
CA ILE A 214 -3.32 -2.63 14.32
C ILE A 214 -2.87 -3.03 12.92
N ALA A 215 -1.71 -2.51 12.49
CA ALA A 215 -1.08 -2.83 11.21
C ALA A 215 -0.65 -4.31 11.14
N LEU A 216 -0.97 -4.97 10.03
CA LEU A 216 -0.59 -6.36 9.71
C LEU A 216 0.36 -6.46 8.52
N SER A 217 0.72 -5.35 7.92
CA SER A 217 1.69 -5.26 6.82
C SER A 217 2.57 -4.05 7.00
N ARG A 218 3.73 -4.08 6.35
CA ARG A 218 4.60 -2.93 6.23
C ARG A 218 3.92 -1.82 5.41
N SER A 219 4.15 -0.56 5.81
CA SER A 219 3.80 0.60 5.01
C SER A 219 4.88 0.86 3.95
N ARG A 220 4.49 1.41 2.80
CA ARG A 220 5.43 1.87 1.78
C ARG A 220 6.37 2.97 2.30
N PHE A 221 5.96 3.72 3.31
CA PHE A 221 6.77 4.76 3.96
C PHE A 221 7.94 4.24 4.80
N GLU A 222 8.11 2.92 4.92
CA GLU A 222 9.32 2.33 5.48
C GLU A 222 10.44 2.16 4.45
N ASP A 223 10.14 2.25 3.16
CA ASP A 223 11.10 2.11 2.09
C ASP A 223 11.83 3.45 1.87
N ASP A 224 13.17 3.44 1.88
CA ASP A 224 14.02 4.61 1.63
C ASP A 224 13.87 5.17 0.20
N THR A 225 13.27 4.40 -0.71
CA THR A 225 12.97 4.81 -2.09
C THR A 225 11.70 5.65 -2.21
N PHE A 226 10.99 5.92 -1.13
CA PHE A 226 9.77 6.71 -1.16
C PHE A 226 10.04 8.17 -1.57
N PHE A 227 9.30 8.65 -2.56
CA PHE A 227 9.65 9.83 -3.36
C PHE A 227 9.73 11.17 -2.63
N LEU A 228 9.02 11.33 -1.52
CA LEU A 228 8.97 12.62 -0.81
C LEU A 228 10.02 12.73 0.31
N GLY A 229 10.89 11.73 0.45
CA GLY A 229 11.86 11.67 1.55
C GLY A 229 11.20 11.46 2.93
N GLU A 230 9.91 11.20 2.96
CA GLU A 230 9.21 10.81 4.18
C GLU A 230 9.49 9.34 4.45
N ASN A 231 10.13 9.06 5.59
CA ASN A 231 10.44 7.69 6.00
C ASN A 231 10.12 7.53 7.48
N LEU A 232 9.31 6.52 7.80
CA LEU A 232 8.87 6.26 9.18
C LEU A 232 10.03 5.86 10.10
N LYS A 233 11.11 5.26 9.61
CA LYS A 233 12.32 4.95 10.40
C LYS A 233 13.04 6.23 10.84
N GLN A 234 13.05 7.25 10.00
CA GLN A 234 13.66 8.56 10.30
C GLN A 234 12.69 9.49 11.03
N GLY A 235 11.42 9.18 11.02
CA GLY A 235 10.36 9.93 11.63
C GLY A 235 9.75 11.01 10.73
N VAL A 236 8.44 10.98 10.60
CA VAL A 236 7.63 11.98 9.87
C VAL A 236 7.15 13.05 10.85
N LYS A 237 7.50 14.31 10.60
CA LYS A 237 7.10 15.45 11.44
C LYS A 237 5.65 15.83 11.16
N THR A 238 4.83 15.84 12.20
CA THR A 238 3.44 16.30 12.16
C THR A 238 3.25 17.50 13.10
N PRO A 239 2.13 18.24 12.98
CA PRO A 239 1.79 19.30 13.93
C PRO A 239 1.60 18.80 15.38
N PHE A 240 1.45 17.50 15.59
CA PHE A 240 1.21 16.86 16.90
C PHE A 240 2.43 16.09 17.42
N GLY A 241 3.54 16.11 16.70
CA GLY A 241 4.77 15.42 17.08
C GLY A 241 5.41 14.68 15.91
N VAL A 242 6.36 13.81 16.20
CA VAL A 242 7.04 12.97 15.22
C VAL A 242 6.42 11.58 15.26
N VAL A 243 5.94 11.10 14.11
CA VAL A 243 5.48 9.72 13.93
C VAL A 243 6.68 8.91 13.43
N SER A 244 7.08 7.90 14.17
CA SER A 244 8.19 7.01 13.80
C SER A 244 7.90 5.59 14.24
N ILE A 245 8.54 4.63 13.58
CA ILE A 245 8.57 3.22 13.96
C ILE A 245 9.97 2.83 14.43
N LYS A 246 10.06 1.90 15.38
CA LYS A 246 11.33 1.45 15.92
C LYS A 246 11.88 0.27 15.14
N GLU A 247 11.06 -0.72 14.91
CA GLU A 247 11.43 -1.97 14.24
C GLU A 247 10.76 -2.06 12.87
N HIS A 248 9.46 -2.32 12.87
CA HIS A 248 8.63 -2.54 11.70
C HIS A 248 7.21 -2.04 11.96
N THR A 249 6.41 -1.76 10.92
CA THR A 249 5.01 -1.31 11.09
C THR A 249 4.09 -2.40 11.60
N GLU A 250 4.36 -3.67 11.25
CA GLU A 250 3.54 -4.79 11.71
C GLU A 250 3.55 -4.89 13.24
N LEU A 251 2.35 -4.93 13.81
CA LEU A 251 2.04 -4.99 15.23
C LEU A 251 2.56 -3.82 16.07
N GLU A 252 3.29 -2.87 15.48
CA GLU A 252 3.81 -1.69 16.19
C GLU A 252 2.90 -0.47 16.02
N VAL A 253 2.30 -0.30 14.83
CA VAL A 253 1.48 0.87 14.50
C VAL A 253 0.00 0.52 14.59
N MET A 254 -0.77 1.31 15.35
CA MET A 254 -2.21 1.39 15.25
C MET A 254 -2.57 2.60 14.39
N PHE A 255 -3.38 2.39 13.36
CA PHE A 255 -3.77 3.45 12.44
C PHE A 255 -4.73 4.46 13.08
N THR A 256 -4.17 5.41 13.80
CA THR A 256 -4.90 6.45 14.52
C THR A 256 -4.67 7.83 13.92
N ASP A 257 -5.67 8.70 14.01
CA ASP A 257 -5.51 10.13 13.76
C ASP A 257 -4.78 10.77 14.97
N PRO A 258 -3.57 11.35 14.77
CA PRO A 258 -2.78 11.93 15.86
C PRO A 258 -3.50 13.06 16.59
N SER A 259 -4.48 13.72 15.97
CA SER A 259 -5.23 14.83 16.58
C SER A 259 -6.34 14.38 17.52
N THR A 260 -6.84 13.16 17.36
CA THR A 260 -7.95 12.62 18.15
C THR A 260 -7.55 11.46 19.05
N GLY A 261 -6.49 10.74 18.70
CA GLY A 261 -6.10 9.49 19.35
C GLY A 261 -7.03 8.30 19.02
N GLU A 262 -8.06 8.51 18.21
CA GLU A 262 -8.98 7.47 17.74
C GLU A 262 -8.51 6.89 16.40
N LEU A 263 -9.03 5.71 16.00
CA LEU A 263 -8.79 5.16 14.68
C LEU A 263 -9.15 6.17 13.60
N HIS A 264 -8.25 6.38 12.63
CA HIS A 264 -8.55 7.31 11.55
C HIS A 264 -9.79 6.83 10.74
N PRO A 265 -10.55 7.74 10.14
CA PRO A 265 -11.86 7.42 9.57
C PRO A 265 -11.86 6.31 8.54
N GLY A 266 -10.79 6.17 7.75
CA GLY A 266 -10.66 5.10 6.76
C GLY A 266 -10.77 3.72 7.39
N VAL A 267 -9.93 3.43 8.39
CA VAL A 267 -9.91 2.15 9.10
C VAL A 267 -11.17 1.97 9.94
N ARG A 268 -11.56 2.98 10.74
CA ARG A 268 -12.74 2.93 11.61
C ARG A 268 -14.03 2.58 10.84
N GLU A 269 -14.29 3.29 9.75
CA GLU A 269 -15.52 3.05 8.96
C GLU A 269 -15.45 1.73 8.19
N THR A 270 -14.26 1.26 7.79
CA THR A 270 -14.08 -0.06 7.16
C THR A 270 -14.40 -1.17 8.16
N ILE A 271 -13.90 -1.10 9.39
CA ILE A 271 -14.21 -2.06 10.46
C ILE A 271 -15.73 -2.09 10.69
N LYS A 272 -16.35 -0.92 10.84
CA LYS A 272 -17.78 -0.78 11.19
C LYS A 272 -18.71 -1.27 10.08
N LYS A 273 -18.37 -1.06 8.82
CA LYS A 273 -19.28 -1.29 7.68
C LYS A 273 -18.86 -2.44 6.76
N GLY A 274 -17.70 -3.04 7.00
CA GLY A 274 -17.10 -4.04 6.12
C GLY A 274 -16.46 -3.47 4.85
N SER A 275 -16.75 -2.22 4.50
CA SER A 275 -16.17 -1.49 3.37
C SER A 275 -16.44 0.00 3.49
N ASN A 276 -15.52 0.84 3.02
CA ASN A 276 -15.75 2.25 2.86
C ASN A 276 -15.16 2.77 1.55
N LEU A 277 -15.59 3.99 1.15
CA LEU A 277 -15.03 4.74 0.03
C LEU A 277 -15.02 6.21 0.41
N PHE A 278 -13.81 6.79 0.52
CA PHE A 278 -13.60 8.20 0.82
C PHE A 278 -12.80 8.83 -0.32
N VAL A 279 -13.47 9.35 -1.33
CA VAL A 279 -12.82 9.96 -2.51
C VAL A 279 -13.19 11.41 -2.72
N LYS A 280 -13.98 11.99 -1.82
CA LYS A 280 -14.41 13.39 -1.90
C LYS A 280 -13.71 14.26 -0.88
N TYR A 281 -13.43 15.49 -1.28
CA TYR A 281 -12.89 16.51 -0.38
C TYR A 281 -13.72 16.63 0.92
N PRO A 282 -13.11 16.79 2.05
CA PRO A 282 -11.67 17.01 2.33
C PRO A 282 -10.85 15.71 2.49
N GLY A 283 -11.43 14.51 2.26
CA GLY A 283 -10.82 13.27 2.68
C GLY A 283 -10.82 13.11 4.19
N TYR A 284 -9.85 12.40 4.73
CA TYR A 284 -9.66 12.23 6.17
C TYR A 284 -8.17 12.31 6.53
N SER A 285 -7.87 12.49 7.80
CA SER A 285 -6.50 12.46 8.30
C SER A 285 -6.03 11.02 8.45
N ASP A 286 -4.87 10.71 7.89
CA ASP A 286 -4.16 9.46 8.17
C ASP A 286 -3.33 9.57 9.46
N TYR A 287 -2.59 8.50 9.78
CA TYR A 287 -1.71 8.46 10.95
C TYR A 287 -0.51 9.43 10.86
N ARG A 288 -0.16 9.93 9.66
CA ARG A 288 0.83 10.99 9.43
C ARG A 288 0.23 12.40 9.55
N HIS A 289 -1.07 12.50 9.79
CA HIS A 289 -1.83 13.75 9.80
C HIS A 289 -1.81 14.49 8.46
N ILE A 290 -1.86 13.73 7.37
CA ILE A 290 -1.96 14.21 6.00
C ILE A 290 -3.39 13.91 5.49
N PRO A 291 -4.00 14.80 4.69
CA PRO A 291 -5.32 14.55 4.09
C PRO A 291 -5.19 13.50 2.99
N VAL A 292 -5.83 12.36 3.21
CA VAL A 292 -5.87 11.24 2.27
C VAL A 292 -7.29 10.89 1.86
N ILE A 293 -7.39 10.20 0.74
CA ILE A 293 -8.61 9.55 0.26
C ILE A 293 -8.29 8.13 -0.13
N GLY A 294 -9.30 7.27 -0.13
CA GLY A 294 -9.06 5.88 -0.48
C GLY A 294 -10.25 4.96 -0.35
N LYS A 295 -9.97 3.69 -0.49
CA LYS A 295 -10.92 2.58 -0.38
C LYS A 295 -10.45 1.58 0.67
N GLY A 296 -11.33 1.27 1.62
CA GLY A 296 -11.15 0.17 2.55
C GLY A 296 -12.11 -0.97 2.25
N VAL A 297 -11.66 -2.20 2.42
CA VAL A 297 -12.47 -3.42 2.31
C VAL A 297 -12.06 -4.42 3.38
N THR A 298 -13.00 -5.27 3.84
CA THR A 298 -12.69 -6.36 4.75
C THR A 298 -12.74 -7.70 4.03
N PHE A 299 -11.89 -8.62 4.45
CA PHE A 299 -11.82 -9.96 3.88
C PHE A 299 -11.29 -10.96 4.92
N GLN A 300 -11.41 -12.24 4.58
CA GLN A 300 -10.82 -13.34 5.34
C GLN A 300 -9.94 -14.16 4.41
N LEU A 301 -8.81 -14.63 4.92
CA LEU A 301 -7.93 -15.56 4.22
C LEU A 301 -8.31 -17.00 4.53
N GLU A 302 -8.13 -17.89 3.58
CA GLU A 302 -8.42 -19.30 3.73
C GLU A 302 -7.57 -19.91 4.84
N GLY A 303 -8.22 -20.58 5.79
CA GLY A 303 -7.58 -21.16 6.96
C GLY A 303 -7.36 -20.21 8.14
N SER A 304 -7.57 -18.91 7.98
CA SER A 304 -7.48 -17.94 9.09
C SER A 304 -8.81 -17.82 9.83
N ASP A 305 -8.75 -17.79 11.14
CA ASP A 305 -9.92 -17.50 11.99
C ASP A 305 -10.17 -15.98 12.09
N ASP A 306 -9.20 -15.15 11.69
CA ASP A 306 -9.22 -13.69 11.82
C ASP A 306 -9.80 -13.00 10.58
N ARG A 307 -10.38 -11.82 10.79
CA ARG A 307 -10.86 -10.96 9.72
C ARG A 307 -9.94 -9.77 9.53
N TRP A 308 -9.50 -9.54 8.31
CA TRP A 308 -8.51 -8.53 7.95
C TRP A 308 -9.15 -7.40 7.14
N GLY A 309 -8.54 -6.23 7.23
CA GLY A 309 -8.86 -5.08 6.40
C GLY A 309 -7.72 -4.79 5.42
N MET A 310 -8.07 -4.39 4.20
CA MET A 310 -7.18 -3.78 3.22
C MET A 310 -7.57 -2.32 3.09
N MET A 311 -6.61 -1.41 3.21
CA MET A 311 -6.76 0.00 2.89
C MET A 311 -5.83 0.36 1.75
N CYS A 312 -6.37 1.08 0.76
CA CYS A 312 -5.62 1.66 -0.34
C CYS A 312 -5.86 3.16 -0.31
N GLU A 313 -4.81 3.95 -0.13
CA GLU A 313 -4.87 5.40 0.09
C GLU A 313 -3.96 6.15 -0.87
N GLY A 314 -4.26 7.44 -1.03
CA GLY A 314 -3.41 8.41 -1.68
C GLY A 314 -3.69 9.80 -1.14
N ASP A 315 -2.69 10.67 -1.14
CA ASP A 315 -2.83 12.04 -0.67
C ASP A 315 -3.80 12.81 -1.58
N VAL A 316 -4.74 13.55 -0.96
CA VAL A 316 -5.70 14.39 -1.70
C VAL A 316 -4.99 15.33 -2.67
N GLU A 317 -3.80 15.82 -2.29
CA GLU A 317 -2.98 16.70 -3.13
C GLU A 317 -2.52 15.99 -4.40
N GLU A 318 -2.06 14.77 -4.33
CA GLU A 318 -1.63 14.02 -5.50
C GLU A 318 -2.81 13.60 -6.36
N VAL A 319 -3.85 13.02 -5.77
CA VAL A 319 -5.00 12.47 -6.49
C VAL A 319 -5.76 13.54 -7.27
N TYR A 320 -5.94 14.72 -6.68
CA TYR A 320 -6.63 15.85 -7.32
C TYR A 320 -5.70 16.92 -7.88
N ARG A 321 -4.40 16.64 -8.00
CA ARG A 321 -3.48 17.57 -8.64
C ARG A 321 -3.92 17.80 -10.09
N PRO A 322 -4.11 19.07 -10.54
CA PRO A 322 -4.54 19.35 -11.90
C PRO A 322 -3.48 18.86 -12.90
N ARG A 323 -3.67 17.70 -13.49
CA ARG A 323 -2.73 17.10 -14.45
C ARG A 323 -3.22 17.17 -15.89
N SER A 324 -4.42 17.69 -16.15
CA SER A 324 -4.95 17.73 -17.49
C SER A 324 -4.12 18.69 -18.37
N ILE A 325 -3.76 18.23 -19.56
CA ILE A 325 -3.10 19.03 -20.60
C ILE A 325 -3.88 20.33 -20.82
N HIS A 326 -5.21 20.22 -20.84
CA HIS A 326 -6.12 21.36 -21.01
C HIS A 326 -5.95 22.39 -19.89
N PHE A 327 -5.94 21.98 -18.63
CA PHE A 327 -5.76 22.89 -17.49
C PHE A 327 -4.39 23.59 -17.53
N THR A 328 -3.32 22.84 -17.81
CA THR A 328 -1.97 23.41 -17.92
C THR A 328 -1.89 24.40 -19.06
N THR A 329 -2.48 24.09 -20.20
CA THR A 329 -2.53 24.98 -21.38
C THR A 329 -3.36 26.23 -21.10
N MET A 330 -4.54 26.09 -20.48
CA MET A 330 -5.39 27.23 -20.07
C MET A 330 -4.67 28.16 -19.08
N LYS A 331 -4.00 27.57 -18.07
CA LYS A 331 -3.22 28.35 -17.10
C LYS A 331 -2.11 29.16 -17.78
N LEU A 332 -1.34 28.52 -18.65
CA LEU A 332 -0.26 29.18 -19.39
C LEU A 332 -0.80 30.29 -20.32
N PHE A 333 -1.87 29.98 -21.02
CA PHE A 333 -2.55 30.96 -21.90
C PHE A 333 -3.06 32.17 -21.11
N SER A 334 -3.73 31.93 -19.96
CA SER A 334 -4.23 33.03 -19.12
C SER A 334 -3.10 33.92 -18.58
N VAL A 335 -2.00 33.29 -18.12
CA VAL A 335 -0.82 34.04 -17.64
C VAL A 335 -0.17 34.84 -18.76
N SER A 336 -0.07 34.28 -19.97
CA SER A 336 0.51 34.97 -21.11
C SER A 336 -0.38 36.18 -21.54
N LEU A 337 -1.69 35.98 -21.54
CA LEU A 337 -2.66 37.06 -21.88
C LEU A 337 -2.61 38.22 -20.86
N ILE A 338 -2.64 37.88 -19.55
CA ILE A 338 -2.54 38.90 -18.49
C ILE A 338 -1.22 39.65 -18.58
N SER A 339 -0.10 38.98 -18.84
CA SER A 339 1.21 39.59 -19.00
C SER A 339 1.24 40.53 -20.21
N ALA A 340 0.66 40.10 -21.34
CA ALA A 340 0.59 40.93 -22.54
C ALA A 340 -0.25 42.18 -22.32
N LEU A 341 -1.44 42.05 -21.70
CA LEU A 341 -2.32 43.20 -21.37
C LEU A 341 -1.65 44.16 -20.37
N PHE A 342 -0.90 43.62 -19.39
CA PHE A 342 -0.16 44.45 -18.45
C PHE A 342 0.95 45.26 -19.13
N ILE A 343 1.72 44.64 -20.03
CA ILE A 343 2.71 45.37 -20.85
C ILE A 343 2.07 46.41 -21.72
N GLN A 344 0.95 46.11 -22.39
CA GLN A 344 0.19 47.07 -23.18
C GLN A 344 -0.27 48.27 -22.34
N PHE A 345 -0.76 48.00 -21.12
CA PHE A 345 -1.15 49.08 -20.20
C PHE A 345 0.06 50.00 -19.85
N LEU A 346 1.20 49.41 -19.55
CA LEU A 346 2.43 50.17 -19.24
C LEU A 346 2.90 50.99 -20.44
N LEU A 347 2.89 50.42 -21.64
CA LEU A 347 3.28 51.13 -22.86
C LEU A 347 2.35 52.31 -23.12
N LEU A 348 1.03 52.16 -23.02
CA LEU A 348 0.05 53.24 -23.21
C LEU A 348 0.14 54.34 -22.15
N SER A 349 0.50 53.94 -20.88
CA SER A 349 0.56 54.89 -19.76
C SER A 349 1.86 55.69 -19.69
N TYR A 350 2.99 55.13 -20.13
CA TYR A 350 4.31 55.70 -19.85
C TYR A 350 5.20 55.92 -21.06
N SER A 351 4.89 55.36 -22.28
CA SER A 351 5.85 55.44 -23.39
C SER A 351 5.86 56.77 -24.15
N GLY A 352 4.78 57.55 -24.07
CA GLY A 352 4.65 58.79 -24.86
C GLY A 352 4.67 58.60 -26.37
N LEU A 353 4.67 57.37 -26.88
CA LEU A 353 4.73 57.02 -28.29
C LEU A 353 3.36 57.18 -28.95
N PRO A 354 3.31 57.42 -30.29
CA PRO A 354 2.05 57.41 -31.04
C PRO A 354 1.35 56.06 -30.94
N LEU A 355 0.01 56.07 -31.00
CA LEU A 355 -0.83 54.88 -30.80
C LEU A 355 -0.40 53.68 -31.67
N CYS A 356 -0.09 53.94 -32.95
CA CYS A 356 0.36 52.88 -33.88
C CYS A 356 1.65 52.18 -33.43
N ALA A 357 2.62 52.94 -32.90
CA ALA A 357 3.87 52.40 -32.39
C ALA A 357 3.65 51.60 -31.11
N ASN A 358 2.79 52.06 -30.20
CA ASN A 358 2.41 51.33 -28.99
C ASN A 358 1.72 50.00 -29.29
N LEU A 359 0.80 49.98 -30.29
CA LEU A 359 0.13 48.77 -30.72
C LEU A 359 1.11 47.78 -31.35
N ALA A 360 2.03 48.24 -32.20
CA ALA A 360 3.06 47.38 -32.81
C ALA A 360 3.97 46.74 -31.76
N LEU A 361 4.45 47.50 -30.77
CA LEU A 361 5.25 47.01 -29.66
C LEU A 361 4.46 46.05 -28.77
N SER A 362 3.20 46.33 -28.51
CA SER A 362 2.32 45.41 -27.74
C SER A 362 2.11 44.09 -28.46
N CYS A 363 1.90 44.11 -29.77
CA CYS A 363 1.81 42.87 -30.57
C CYS A 363 3.10 42.07 -30.54
N LEU A 364 4.25 42.72 -30.68
CA LEU A 364 5.54 42.07 -30.62
C LEU A 364 5.78 41.45 -29.25
N ALA A 365 5.49 42.19 -28.16
CA ALA A 365 5.60 41.67 -26.79
C ALA A 365 4.66 40.48 -26.58
N ALA A 366 3.44 40.51 -27.05
CA ALA A 366 2.48 39.41 -26.97
C ALA A 366 2.96 38.17 -27.74
N LEU A 367 3.57 38.32 -28.90
CA LEU A 367 4.17 37.21 -29.66
C LEU A 367 5.36 36.60 -28.92
N VAL A 368 6.26 37.40 -28.34
CA VAL A 368 7.41 36.89 -27.55
C VAL A 368 6.95 36.12 -26.29
N ILE A 369 5.98 36.71 -25.58
CA ILE A 369 5.38 36.07 -24.39
C ILE A 369 4.69 34.76 -24.78
N GLY A 370 3.90 34.76 -25.83
CA GLY A 370 3.21 33.58 -26.33
C GLY A 370 4.17 32.46 -26.73
N ALA A 371 5.24 32.82 -27.47
CA ALA A 371 6.31 31.86 -27.84
C ALA A 371 7.01 31.25 -26.62
N PHE A 372 7.36 32.07 -25.62
CA PHE A 372 7.99 31.62 -24.39
C PHE A 372 7.11 30.63 -23.61
N PHE A 373 5.85 30.95 -23.40
CA PHE A 373 4.92 30.07 -22.72
C PHE A 373 4.57 28.80 -23.51
N SER A 374 4.49 28.91 -24.84
CA SER A 374 4.30 27.76 -25.73
C SER A 374 5.48 26.78 -25.66
N ALA A 375 6.72 27.26 -25.61
CA ALA A 375 7.88 26.43 -25.51
C ALA A 375 7.98 25.68 -24.17
N LYS A 376 7.54 26.30 -23.06
CA LYS A 376 7.60 25.69 -21.71
C LYS A 376 6.45 24.71 -21.40
N GLY A 377 5.27 24.92 -21.95
CA GLY A 377 4.08 24.10 -21.64
C GLY A 377 3.78 23.04 -22.71
N PRO A 378 3.20 23.43 -23.87
CA PRO A 378 2.77 22.47 -24.89
C PRO A 378 3.91 21.63 -25.46
N ALA A 379 5.10 22.18 -25.61
CA ALA A 379 6.26 21.45 -26.11
C ALA A 379 6.70 20.32 -25.14
N LYS A 380 6.66 20.55 -23.83
CA LYS A 380 6.95 19.51 -22.82
C LYS A 380 5.91 18.40 -22.87
N THR A 381 4.64 18.74 -22.96
CA THR A 381 3.53 17.79 -23.04
C THR A 381 3.57 16.97 -24.35
N SER A 382 3.88 17.61 -25.47
CA SER A 382 4.06 16.92 -26.76
C SER A 382 5.21 15.92 -26.72
N ARG A 383 6.36 16.24 -26.07
CA ARG A 383 7.47 15.31 -25.87
C ARG A 383 7.08 14.14 -24.99
N GLN A 384 6.32 14.36 -23.93
CA GLN A 384 5.84 13.28 -23.05
C GLN A 384 4.90 12.32 -23.80
N LEU A 385 3.94 12.86 -24.55
CA LEU A 385 3.03 12.06 -25.40
C LEU A 385 3.78 11.29 -26.48
N GLY A 386 4.75 11.91 -27.15
CA GLY A 386 5.58 11.26 -28.15
C GLY A 386 6.44 10.12 -27.55
N GLY A 387 6.92 10.28 -26.32
CA GLY A 387 7.60 9.22 -25.59
C GLY A 387 6.68 8.04 -25.28
N MET A 388 5.48 8.28 -24.79
CA MET A 388 4.47 7.22 -24.54
C MET A 388 4.08 6.48 -25.82
N THR A 389 3.92 7.19 -26.94
CA THR A 389 3.60 6.57 -28.24
C THR A 389 4.74 5.66 -28.73
N LYS A 390 6.01 6.02 -28.48
CA LYS A 390 7.15 5.18 -28.80
C LYS A 390 7.20 3.90 -27.96
N VAL A 391 6.92 4.01 -26.65
CA VAL A 391 6.86 2.84 -25.75
C VAL A 391 5.74 1.89 -26.17
N ILE A 392 4.54 2.41 -26.47
CA ILE A 392 3.42 1.58 -26.94
C ILE A 392 3.73 0.89 -28.26
N ARG A 393 4.39 1.57 -29.21
CA ARG A 393 4.82 0.94 -30.49
C ARG A 393 5.94 -0.08 -30.32
N GLY A 394 6.74 0.03 -29.28
CA GLY A 394 7.80 -0.97 -28.98
C GLY A 394 7.30 -2.20 -28.24
N LEU A 395 6.06 -2.17 -27.74
CA LEU A 395 5.38 -3.29 -27.05
C LEU A 395 4.38 -4.03 -27.96
N ALA A 396 4.07 -3.50 -29.14
CA ALA A 396 3.27 -4.11 -30.19
C ALA A 396 4.15 -4.75 -31.28
#